data_9dee0a85824ee155ec1650b14231c7b8
#
_entry.id   9dee0a85824ee155ec1650b14231c7b8
#
_cell.length_a   1.000
_cell.length_b   1.000
_cell.length_c   1.000
_cell.angle_alpha   90.00
_cell.angle_beta   90.00
_cell.angle_gamma   90.00
#
_symmetry.space_group_name_H-M   'P 1'
#
loop_
_entity.id
_entity.type
_entity.pdbx_description
1 polymer ?
#
loop_
_entity_poly.entity_id
_entity_poly.type
_entity_poly.pdbx_seq_one_letter_code
_entity_poly.pdbx_strand_id
1 'polypeptide(L)'
;MTELIRKLCRDRRLTTAEYERLIRERTADSARELRRLADQTRRDAYGTKVLIRGAVELSSICKNDCLYCIQRRSNRSCDRYRLRPREIFDCFEEGYGLGHRSFLLRGGEDGFYNDELLVPLVEKLKRKFPGCSVTLALGERSRESYERLYNAGADRYLMRQECADRKLYESLHPSEMSWEHRLRLRYRHRRADAVDGRGSRLRAHGHHARLSRL
;
A
#
# COMPACT_ATOMS: atom_id res chain seq x y z
N MET A 1 5.83 30.19 -9.89
CA MET A 1 5.22 28.86 -10.00
C MET A 1 5.90 27.98 -11.06
N THR A 2 6.07 28.46 -12.27
CA THR A 2 6.71 27.70 -13.37
C THR A 2 8.10 27.14 -13.01
N GLU A 3 8.93 27.90 -12.31
CA GLU A 3 10.27 27.47 -11.91
C GLU A 3 10.23 26.33 -10.89
N LEU A 4 9.28 26.35 -9.93
CA LEU A 4 9.09 25.24 -9.00
C LEU A 4 8.67 23.95 -9.72
N ILE A 5 7.82 24.07 -10.74
CA ILE A 5 7.38 22.93 -11.54
C ILE A 5 8.57 22.35 -12.33
N ARG A 6 9.38 23.20 -12.95
CA ARG A 6 10.60 22.77 -13.65
C ARG A 6 11.59 22.08 -12.72
N LYS A 7 11.80 22.67 -11.52
CA LYS A 7 12.64 22.05 -10.48
C LYS A 7 12.11 20.69 -10.08
N LEU A 8 10.81 20.54 -9.83
CA LEU A 8 10.20 19.26 -9.49
C LEU A 8 10.42 18.21 -10.59
N CYS A 9 10.29 18.59 -11.85
CA CYS A 9 10.52 17.68 -12.98
C CYS A 9 11.97 17.24 -13.09
N ARG A 10 12.93 18.17 -12.90
CA ARG A 10 14.36 17.91 -12.98
C ARG A 10 14.87 17.10 -11.78
N ASP A 11 14.59 17.58 -10.56
CA ASP A 11 15.21 17.08 -9.33
C ASP A 11 14.37 15.96 -8.66
N ARG A 12 13.14 15.75 -9.14
CA ARG A 12 12.16 14.78 -8.60
C ARG A 12 11.81 14.98 -7.13
N ARG A 13 12.17 16.10 -6.57
CA ARG A 13 11.87 16.49 -5.18
C ARG A 13 11.88 18.00 -5.01
N LEU A 14 11.15 18.46 -4.02
CA LEU A 14 11.16 19.83 -3.51
C LEU A 14 11.42 19.81 -2.01
N THR A 15 11.77 20.93 -1.44
CA THR A 15 11.75 21.14 0.02
C THR A 15 10.29 21.22 0.50
N THR A 16 10.07 21.06 1.82
CA THR A 16 8.74 21.17 2.42
C THR A 16 8.09 22.52 2.12
N ALA A 17 8.83 23.62 2.27
CA ALA A 17 8.34 24.96 1.98
C ALA A 17 7.97 25.14 0.49
N GLU A 18 8.75 24.56 -0.42
CA GLU A 18 8.45 24.60 -1.85
C GLU A 18 7.21 23.78 -2.21
N TYR A 19 6.99 22.61 -1.57
CA TYR A 19 5.75 21.86 -1.73
C TYR A 19 4.56 22.64 -1.20
N GLU A 20 4.68 23.24 -0.02
CA GLU A 20 3.64 24.07 0.58
C GLU A 20 3.24 25.23 -0.35
N ARG A 21 4.24 25.93 -0.87
CA ARG A 21 4.04 27.00 -1.84
C ARG A 21 3.36 26.49 -3.13
N LEU A 22 3.83 25.37 -3.68
CA LEU A 22 3.23 24.78 -4.88
C LEU A 22 1.76 24.42 -4.70
N ILE A 23 1.38 23.97 -3.49
CA ILE A 23 -0.01 23.59 -3.17
C ILE A 23 -0.87 24.84 -2.94
N ARG A 24 -0.40 25.81 -2.13
CA ARG A 24 -1.17 26.97 -1.74
C ARG A 24 -1.36 27.99 -2.87
N GLU A 25 -0.31 28.23 -3.67
CA GLU A 25 -0.31 29.24 -4.73
C GLU A 25 -0.67 28.64 -6.11
N ARG A 26 -1.19 27.43 -6.16
CA ARG A 26 -1.53 26.76 -7.42
C ARG A 26 -2.66 27.47 -8.14
N THR A 27 -2.38 27.91 -9.36
CA THR A 27 -3.37 28.46 -10.31
C THR A 27 -3.90 27.35 -11.23
N ALA A 28 -4.97 27.65 -11.97
CA ALA A 28 -5.50 26.74 -13.00
C ALA A 28 -4.44 26.41 -14.06
N ASP A 29 -3.62 27.37 -14.46
CA ASP A 29 -2.55 27.19 -15.46
C ASP A 29 -1.44 26.28 -14.93
N SER A 30 -0.95 26.56 -13.71
CA SER A 30 0.07 25.71 -13.11
C SER A 30 -0.44 24.29 -12.83
N ALA A 31 -1.72 24.11 -12.52
CA ALA A 31 -2.35 22.82 -12.36
C ALA A 31 -2.42 22.04 -13.69
N ARG A 32 -2.74 22.74 -14.81
CA ARG A 32 -2.73 22.13 -16.15
C ARG A 32 -1.33 21.66 -16.54
N GLU A 33 -0.32 22.51 -16.31
CA GLU A 33 1.06 22.16 -16.63
C GLU A 33 1.59 21.00 -15.78
N LEU A 34 1.31 20.98 -14.49
CA LEU A 34 1.64 19.85 -13.61
C LEU A 34 1.02 18.53 -14.10
N ARG A 35 -0.25 18.59 -14.51
CA ARG A 35 -0.95 17.41 -15.04
C ARG A 35 -0.33 16.93 -16.34
N ARG A 36 -0.03 17.85 -17.25
CA ARG A 36 0.63 17.54 -18.53
C ARG A 36 1.98 16.85 -18.33
N LEU A 37 2.82 17.40 -17.44
CA LEU A 37 4.14 16.87 -17.14
C LEU A 37 4.07 15.54 -16.38
N ALA A 38 3.10 15.38 -15.48
CA ALA A 38 2.85 14.13 -14.78
C ALA A 38 2.41 13.02 -15.74
N ASP A 39 1.51 13.34 -16.69
CA ASP A 39 1.08 12.39 -17.72
C ASP A 39 2.24 12.01 -18.66
N GLN A 40 3.05 12.97 -19.08
CA GLN A 40 4.26 12.69 -19.86
C GLN A 40 5.20 11.75 -19.09
N THR A 41 5.50 12.05 -17.84
CA THR A 41 6.36 11.20 -16.98
C THR A 41 5.81 9.78 -16.83
N ARG A 42 4.48 9.65 -16.71
CA ARG A 42 3.81 8.35 -16.67
C ARG A 42 3.95 7.60 -17.99
N ARG A 43 3.72 8.29 -19.11
CA ARG A 43 3.84 7.68 -20.46
C ARG A 43 5.26 7.22 -20.75
N ASP A 44 6.26 8.02 -20.38
CA ASP A 44 7.68 7.65 -20.54
C ASP A 44 8.05 6.40 -19.72
N ALA A 45 7.42 6.22 -18.55
CA ALA A 45 7.71 5.10 -17.65
C ALA A 45 6.89 3.83 -17.98
N TYR A 46 5.64 3.96 -18.40
CA TYR A 46 4.66 2.86 -18.51
C TYR A 46 3.94 2.79 -19.86
N GLY A 47 4.23 3.69 -20.80
CA GLY A 47 3.48 3.82 -22.04
C GLY A 47 2.04 4.25 -21.82
N THR A 48 1.14 3.81 -22.70
CA THR A 48 -0.30 4.12 -22.62
C THR A 48 -1.12 3.06 -21.88
N LYS A 49 -0.47 2.00 -21.41
CA LYS A 49 -1.16 0.87 -20.75
C LYS A 49 -1.76 1.28 -19.41
N VAL A 50 -2.95 0.79 -19.13
CA VAL A 50 -3.60 0.85 -17.83
C VAL A 50 -3.33 -0.48 -17.11
N LEU A 51 -2.70 -0.39 -15.93
CA LEU A 51 -2.43 -1.57 -15.10
C LEU A 51 -3.63 -1.83 -14.19
N ILE A 52 -4.30 -2.96 -14.40
CA ILE A 52 -5.44 -3.38 -13.58
C ILE A 52 -4.93 -4.31 -12.47
N ARG A 53 -5.49 -4.14 -11.28
CA ARG A 53 -5.21 -4.98 -10.11
C ARG A 53 -6.50 -5.63 -9.63
N GLY A 54 -6.47 -6.96 -9.47
CA GLY A 54 -7.51 -7.68 -8.77
C GLY A 54 -7.44 -7.36 -7.27
N ALA A 55 -8.58 -7.14 -6.62
CA ALA A 55 -8.66 -6.97 -5.17
C ALA A 55 -9.53 -8.09 -4.59
N VAL A 56 -9.00 -8.81 -3.60
CA VAL A 56 -9.74 -9.83 -2.84
C VAL A 56 -9.90 -9.31 -1.41
N GLU A 57 -11.13 -9.04 -1.02
CA GLU A 57 -11.49 -8.63 0.34
C GLU A 57 -11.60 -9.87 1.22
N LEU A 58 -10.58 -10.16 2.03
CA LEU A 58 -10.51 -11.40 2.81
C LEU A 58 -11.53 -11.44 3.94
N SER A 59 -11.77 -10.30 4.58
CA SER A 59 -12.61 -10.19 5.77
C SER A 59 -13.15 -8.79 5.95
N SER A 60 -14.38 -8.70 6.41
CA SER A 60 -15.00 -7.47 6.94
C SER A 60 -14.84 -7.33 8.46
N ILE A 61 -14.17 -8.28 9.13
CA ILE A 61 -13.93 -8.24 10.57
C ILE A 61 -12.65 -7.47 10.85
N CYS A 62 -12.71 -6.55 11.82
CA CYS A 62 -11.58 -5.76 12.25
C CYS A 62 -11.56 -5.64 13.78
N LYS A 63 -10.38 -5.74 14.39
CA LYS A 63 -10.21 -5.52 15.84
C LYS A 63 -10.28 -4.04 16.23
N ASN A 64 -10.02 -3.13 15.26
CA ASN A 64 -9.95 -1.69 15.48
C ASN A 64 -11.31 -1.02 15.33
N ASP A 65 -11.41 0.20 15.88
CA ASP A 65 -12.64 0.98 15.88
C ASP A 65 -12.45 2.38 15.25
N CYS A 66 -11.74 2.45 14.11
CA CYS A 66 -11.49 3.71 13.41
C CYS A 66 -12.79 4.34 12.92
N LEU A 67 -13.07 5.59 13.30
CA LEU A 67 -14.37 6.25 13.10
C LEU A 67 -14.78 6.40 11.63
N TYR A 68 -13.83 6.50 10.72
CA TYR A 68 -14.09 6.61 9.27
C TYR A 68 -14.33 5.27 8.58
N CYS A 69 -14.09 4.14 9.26
CA CYS A 69 -14.09 2.82 8.62
C CYS A 69 -15.44 2.11 8.77
N ILE A 70 -16.01 1.68 7.65
CA ILE A 70 -17.25 0.88 7.69
C ILE A 70 -17.04 -0.46 8.42
N GLN A 71 -15.83 -1.02 8.35
CA GLN A 71 -15.49 -2.31 9.00
C GLN A 71 -15.12 -2.16 10.48
N ARG A 72 -15.20 -0.95 11.08
CA ARG A 72 -14.87 -0.76 12.49
C ARG A 72 -15.68 -1.70 13.39
N ARG A 73 -15.05 -2.13 14.48
CA ARG A 73 -15.60 -3.14 15.40
C ARG A 73 -17.01 -2.80 15.90
N SER A 74 -17.25 -1.53 16.25
CA SER A 74 -18.54 -1.09 16.79
C SER A 74 -19.66 -0.97 15.76
N ASN A 75 -19.36 -0.98 14.45
CA ASN A 75 -20.40 -0.86 13.42
C ASN A 75 -21.20 -2.16 13.27
N ARG A 76 -22.41 -2.17 13.85
CA ARG A 76 -23.33 -3.31 13.79
C ARG A 76 -24.07 -3.45 12.47
N SER A 77 -24.05 -2.41 11.62
CA SER A 77 -24.68 -2.43 10.30
C SER A 77 -23.78 -3.00 9.21
N CYS A 78 -22.56 -3.40 9.56
CA CYS A 78 -21.62 -4.01 8.61
C CYS A 78 -21.80 -5.53 8.63
N ASP A 79 -22.11 -6.12 7.49
CA ASP A 79 -22.12 -7.57 7.32
C ASP A 79 -20.74 -8.14 7.57
N ARG A 80 -20.67 -9.16 8.43
CA ARG A 80 -19.40 -9.76 8.86
C ARG A 80 -19.19 -11.09 8.17
N TYR A 81 -18.06 -11.19 7.45
CA TYR A 81 -17.64 -12.40 6.78
C TYR A 81 -16.13 -12.62 6.88
N ARG A 82 -15.71 -13.82 6.60
CA ARG A 82 -14.32 -14.26 6.38
C ARG A 82 -14.30 -15.23 5.20
N LEU A 83 -13.41 -14.98 4.25
CA LEU A 83 -13.13 -15.94 3.20
C LEU A 83 -12.21 -17.04 3.73
N ARG A 84 -12.52 -18.28 3.42
CA ARG A 84 -11.62 -19.40 3.70
C ARG A 84 -10.48 -19.43 2.68
N PRO A 85 -9.33 -20.05 3.01
CA PRO A 85 -8.20 -20.13 2.08
C PRO A 85 -8.56 -20.64 0.68
N ARG A 86 -9.54 -21.57 0.57
CA ARG A 86 -10.01 -22.07 -0.71
C ARG A 86 -10.72 -20.97 -1.52
N GLU A 87 -11.64 -20.26 -0.90
CA GLU A 87 -12.39 -19.16 -1.55
C GLU A 87 -11.45 -18.06 -2.03
N ILE A 88 -10.42 -17.72 -1.25
CA ILE A 88 -9.39 -16.75 -1.65
C ILE A 88 -8.65 -17.27 -2.89
N PHE A 89 -8.32 -18.55 -2.91
CA PHE A 89 -7.63 -19.17 -4.02
C PHE A 89 -8.49 -19.17 -5.29
N ASP A 90 -9.78 -19.50 -5.16
CA ASP A 90 -10.75 -19.54 -6.27
C ASP A 90 -10.93 -18.12 -6.86
N CYS A 91 -11.08 -17.09 -6.03
CA CYS A 91 -11.10 -15.68 -6.47
C CYS A 91 -9.82 -15.28 -7.22
N PHE A 92 -8.68 -15.76 -6.75
CA PHE A 92 -7.39 -15.48 -7.39
C PHE A 92 -7.30 -16.16 -8.76
N GLU A 93 -7.76 -17.41 -8.86
CA GLU A 93 -7.78 -18.18 -10.09
C GLU A 93 -8.71 -17.57 -11.14
N GLU A 94 -9.91 -17.15 -10.73
CA GLU A 94 -10.86 -16.42 -11.59
C GLU A 94 -10.23 -15.13 -12.12
N GLY A 95 -9.70 -14.30 -11.24
CA GLY A 95 -9.03 -13.06 -11.64
C GLY A 95 -7.84 -13.29 -12.56
N TYR A 96 -7.09 -14.38 -12.36
CA TYR A 96 -6.01 -14.77 -13.26
C TYR A 96 -6.54 -15.16 -14.65
N GLY A 97 -7.64 -15.91 -14.71
CA GLY A 97 -8.34 -16.25 -15.95
C GLY A 97 -8.83 -15.00 -16.71
N LEU A 98 -9.27 -13.96 -15.99
CA LEU A 98 -9.66 -12.65 -16.54
C LEU A 98 -8.45 -11.78 -16.97
N GLY A 99 -7.22 -12.26 -16.83
CA GLY A 99 -6.01 -11.57 -17.26
C GLY A 99 -5.32 -10.73 -16.20
N HIS A 100 -5.79 -10.70 -14.94
CA HIS A 100 -5.09 -9.99 -13.86
C HIS A 100 -3.75 -10.65 -13.54
N ARG A 101 -2.71 -9.83 -13.33
CA ARG A 101 -1.36 -10.27 -12.97
C ARG A 101 -0.83 -9.56 -11.72
N SER A 102 -1.67 -8.76 -11.09
CA SER A 102 -1.38 -8.08 -9.81
C SER A 102 -2.61 -8.20 -8.93
N PHE A 103 -2.41 -8.69 -7.70
CA PHE A 103 -3.48 -8.91 -6.75
C PHE A 103 -3.20 -8.20 -5.43
N LEU A 104 -4.26 -7.66 -4.83
CA LEU A 104 -4.27 -7.07 -3.50
C LEU A 104 -5.18 -7.92 -2.61
N LEU A 105 -4.59 -8.62 -1.66
CA LEU A 105 -5.32 -9.31 -0.59
C LEU A 105 -5.46 -8.34 0.58
N ARG A 106 -6.66 -7.90 0.87
CA ARG A 106 -6.94 -6.89 1.89
C ARG A 106 -8.12 -7.26 2.78
N GLY A 107 -8.25 -6.59 3.90
CA GLY A 107 -9.36 -6.79 4.85
C GLY A 107 -9.19 -5.94 6.08
N GLY A 108 -10.06 -6.13 7.07
CA GLY A 108 -9.83 -5.61 8.40
C GLY A 108 -8.62 -6.27 9.08
N GLU A 109 -8.14 -5.69 10.17
CA GLU A 109 -7.16 -6.34 11.05
C GLU A 109 -7.83 -7.47 11.82
N ASP A 110 -7.94 -8.62 11.18
CA ASP A 110 -8.59 -9.82 11.67
C ASP A 110 -7.54 -10.86 12.09
N GLY A 111 -7.51 -11.22 13.37
CA GLY A 111 -6.58 -12.18 13.93
C GLY A 111 -6.70 -13.62 13.35
N PHE A 112 -7.79 -13.90 12.66
CA PHE A 112 -7.95 -15.16 11.93
C PHE A 112 -6.88 -15.35 10.85
N TYR A 113 -6.50 -14.28 10.17
CA TYR A 113 -5.45 -14.32 9.14
C TYR A 113 -4.07 -14.14 9.78
N ASN A 114 -3.70 -15.10 10.63
CA ASN A 114 -2.37 -15.20 11.22
C ASN A 114 -1.34 -15.75 10.23
N ASP A 115 -0.09 -15.86 10.63
CA ASP A 115 0.99 -16.33 9.77
C ASP A 115 0.86 -17.81 9.40
N GLU A 116 0.30 -18.62 10.29
CA GLU A 116 0.08 -20.06 10.06
C GLU A 116 -0.90 -20.31 8.92
N LEU A 117 -1.82 -19.34 8.68
CA LEU A 117 -2.75 -19.39 7.56
C LEU A 117 -2.20 -18.66 6.31
N LEU A 118 -1.62 -17.47 6.50
CA LEU A 118 -1.23 -16.62 5.37
C LEU A 118 0.04 -17.09 4.67
N VAL A 119 1.03 -17.59 5.41
CA VAL A 119 2.31 -18.04 4.81
C VAL A 119 2.06 -19.16 3.80
N PRO A 120 1.43 -20.30 4.16
CA PRO A 120 1.17 -21.36 3.19
C PRO A 120 0.20 -20.94 2.08
N LEU A 121 -0.74 -20.01 2.35
CA LEU A 121 -1.61 -19.46 1.30
C LEU A 121 -0.80 -18.68 0.26
N VAL A 122 0.07 -17.78 0.68
CA VAL A 122 0.92 -16.99 -0.23
C VAL A 122 1.86 -17.90 -1.02
N GLU A 123 2.50 -18.87 -0.39
CA GLU A 123 3.35 -19.86 -1.06
C GLU A 123 2.59 -20.63 -2.15
N LYS A 124 1.37 -21.08 -1.82
CA LYS A 124 0.51 -21.80 -2.77
C LYS A 124 0.12 -20.92 -3.96
N LEU A 125 -0.27 -19.65 -3.70
CA LEU A 125 -0.60 -18.69 -4.75
C LEU A 125 0.61 -18.41 -5.66
N LYS A 126 1.79 -18.16 -5.10
CA LYS A 126 3.01 -17.89 -5.85
C LYS A 126 3.48 -19.10 -6.67
N ARG A 127 3.30 -20.30 -6.16
CA ARG A 127 3.64 -21.55 -6.87
C ARG A 127 2.74 -21.79 -8.07
N LYS A 128 1.42 -21.57 -7.91
CA LYS A 128 0.46 -21.78 -9.01
C LYS A 128 0.48 -20.62 -10.02
N PHE A 129 0.75 -19.38 -9.57
CA PHE A 129 0.74 -18.17 -10.40
C PHE A 129 2.05 -17.39 -10.29
N PRO A 130 3.19 -17.97 -10.74
CA PRO A 130 4.52 -17.38 -10.49
C PRO A 130 4.72 -15.99 -11.11
N GLY A 131 4.01 -15.67 -12.19
CA GLY A 131 4.05 -14.35 -12.84
C GLY A 131 3.19 -13.28 -12.18
N CYS A 132 2.42 -13.62 -11.13
CA CYS A 132 1.55 -12.67 -10.45
C CYS A 132 2.25 -11.98 -9.28
N SER A 133 1.98 -10.68 -9.14
CA SER A 133 2.39 -9.93 -7.95
C SER A 133 1.30 -9.99 -6.88
N VAL A 134 1.69 -10.34 -5.66
CA VAL A 134 0.84 -10.42 -4.47
C VAL A 134 1.16 -9.27 -3.53
N THR A 135 0.18 -8.42 -3.27
CA THR A 135 0.25 -7.34 -2.27
C THR A 135 -0.67 -7.69 -1.10
N LEU A 136 -0.19 -7.59 0.12
CA LEU A 136 -0.99 -7.77 1.33
C LEU A 136 -1.33 -6.42 1.97
N ALA A 137 -2.54 -6.26 2.51
CA ALA A 137 -3.00 -5.07 3.22
C ALA A 137 -3.95 -5.48 4.37
N LEU A 138 -3.37 -6.03 5.43
CA LEU A 138 -4.06 -6.69 6.55
C LEU A 138 -3.72 -6.07 7.91
N GLY A 139 -3.37 -4.78 7.91
CA GLY A 139 -3.05 -4.04 9.12
C GLY A 139 -1.63 -4.22 9.64
N GLU A 140 -1.42 -3.93 10.92
CA GLU A 140 -0.11 -3.98 11.56
C GLU A 140 0.28 -5.40 11.94
N ARG A 141 1.56 -5.74 11.71
CA ARG A 141 2.15 -7.03 12.05
C ARG A 141 3.51 -6.84 12.69
N SER A 142 4.02 -7.91 13.32
CA SER A 142 5.39 -7.92 13.80
C SER A 142 6.39 -7.94 12.65
N ARG A 143 7.64 -7.60 12.93
CA ARG A 143 8.74 -7.67 11.96
C ARG A 143 8.90 -9.10 11.43
N GLU A 144 8.87 -10.08 12.32
CA GLU A 144 9.00 -11.50 12.00
C GLU A 144 7.88 -11.96 11.06
N SER A 145 6.65 -11.47 11.27
CA SER A 145 5.52 -11.75 10.38
C SER A 145 5.75 -11.18 8.99
N TYR A 146 6.25 -9.93 8.87
CA TYR A 146 6.60 -9.37 7.56
C TYR A 146 7.69 -10.17 6.86
N GLU A 147 8.73 -10.61 7.57
CA GLU A 147 9.81 -11.43 7.04
C GLU A 147 9.29 -12.80 6.55
N ARG A 148 8.44 -13.47 7.35
CA ARG A 148 7.81 -14.74 6.95
C ARG A 148 6.97 -14.61 5.68
N LEU A 149 6.14 -13.57 5.60
CA LEU A 149 5.29 -13.31 4.44
C LEU A 149 6.11 -12.95 3.19
N TYR A 150 7.20 -12.20 3.36
CA TYR A 150 8.13 -11.92 2.27
C TYR A 150 8.79 -13.21 1.74
N ASN A 151 9.32 -14.04 2.64
CA ASN A 151 9.94 -15.30 2.29
C ASN A 151 8.97 -16.28 1.62
N ALA A 152 7.68 -16.22 1.98
CA ALA A 152 6.59 -16.93 1.30
C ALA A 152 6.31 -16.42 -0.14
N GLY A 153 6.89 -15.28 -0.52
CA GLY A 153 6.77 -14.70 -1.87
C GLY A 153 5.81 -13.52 -2.00
N ALA A 154 5.35 -12.91 -0.90
CA ALA A 154 4.60 -11.66 -0.98
C ALA A 154 5.48 -10.54 -1.55
N ASP A 155 5.06 -9.90 -2.63
CA ASP A 155 5.86 -8.88 -3.33
C ASP A 155 5.80 -7.51 -2.64
N ARG A 156 4.71 -7.24 -1.93
CA ARG A 156 4.47 -5.93 -1.28
C ARG A 156 3.59 -6.08 -0.05
N TYR A 157 3.80 -5.17 0.90
CA TYR A 157 2.86 -4.95 1.99
C TYR A 157 2.38 -3.49 1.98
N LEU A 158 1.06 -3.28 1.95
CA LEU A 158 0.44 -1.96 1.95
C LEU A 158 0.03 -1.59 3.38
N MET A 159 0.70 -0.60 3.95
CA MET A 159 0.36 0.01 5.22
C MET A 159 -0.17 1.42 4.98
N ARG A 160 -1.41 1.69 5.38
CA ARG A 160 -2.03 2.99 5.26
C ARG A 160 -1.70 3.84 6.49
N GLN A 161 -1.33 5.10 6.27
CA GLN A 161 -1.18 6.09 7.34
C GLN A 161 -2.50 6.79 7.63
N GLU A 162 -3.36 6.89 6.64
CA GLU A 162 -4.65 7.59 6.58
C GLU A 162 -4.52 9.11 6.81
N CYS A 163 -3.89 9.57 7.89
CA CYS A 163 -3.71 10.97 8.20
C CYS A 163 -2.27 11.29 8.61
N ALA A 164 -1.71 12.40 8.07
CA ALA A 164 -0.37 12.89 8.43
C ALA A 164 -0.40 13.79 9.67
N ASP A 165 -1.51 14.49 9.91
CA ASP A 165 -1.69 15.31 11.11
C ASP A 165 -1.97 14.42 12.33
N ARG A 166 -1.19 14.61 13.39
CA ARG A 166 -1.27 13.80 14.60
C ARG A 166 -2.62 13.98 15.31
N LYS A 167 -3.09 15.22 15.49
CA LYS A 167 -4.33 15.51 16.23
C LYS A 167 -5.53 14.90 15.51
N LEU A 168 -5.56 15.06 14.19
CA LEU A 168 -6.62 14.47 13.37
C LEU A 168 -6.54 12.93 13.38
N TYR A 169 -5.33 12.36 13.34
CA TYR A 169 -5.15 10.90 13.46
C TYR A 169 -5.74 10.38 14.77
N GLU A 170 -5.35 10.99 15.91
CA GLU A 170 -5.81 10.61 17.25
C GLU A 170 -7.32 10.80 17.44
N SER A 171 -7.94 11.77 16.73
CA SER A 171 -9.40 11.95 16.77
C SER A 171 -10.19 10.92 15.97
N LEU A 172 -9.55 10.24 15.02
CA LEU A 172 -10.20 9.30 14.10
C LEU A 172 -9.92 7.82 14.44
N HIS A 173 -8.88 7.56 15.23
CA HIS A 173 -8.46 6.21 15.57
C HIS A 173 -8.65 5.91 17.06
N PRO A 174 -8.85 4.64 17.44
CA PRO A 174 -8.87 4.25 18.84
C PRO A 174 -7.49 4.51 19.48
N SER A 175 -7.49 4.76 20.80
CA SER A 175 -6.28 5.13 21.58
C SER A 175 -5.16 4.10 21.51
N GLU A 176 -5.49 2.84 21.24
CA GLU A 176 -4.54 1.73 21.08
C GLU A 176 -3.74 1.81 19.76
N MET A 177 -4.19 2.64 18.81
CA MET A 177 -3.51 2.85 17.53
C MET A 177 -2.62 4.10 17.60
N SER A 178 -1.38 3.93 18.05
CA SER A 178 -0.42 5.04 18.17
C SER A 178 0.00 5.58 16.81
N TRP A 179 -0.09 6.91 16.64
CA TRP A 179 0.40 7.62 15.45
C TRP A 179 1.91 7.43 15.25
N GLU A 180 2.69 7.50 16.32
CA GLU A 180 4.13 7.27 16.27
C GLU A 180 4.49 5.84 15.87
N HIS A 181 3.76 4.86 16.39
CA HIS A 181 3.98 3.46 16.03
C HIS A 181 3.71 3.23 14.54
N ARG A 182 2.57 3.74 14.04
CA ARG A 182 2.20 3.66 12.63
C ARG A 182 3.25 4.32 11.73
N LEU A 183 3.76 5.50 12.10
CA LEU A 183 4.84 6.16 11.38
C LEU A 183 6.14 5.35 11.39
N ARG A 184 6.55 4.79 12.55
CA ARG A 184 7.77 3.99 12.66
C ARG A 184 7.73 2.76 11.77
N LEU A 185 6.62 2.06 11.69
CA LEU A 185 6.43 0.94 10.77
C LEU A 185 6.67 1.37 9.32
N ARG A 186 6.13 2.53 8.93
CA ARG A 186 6.29 3.09 7.59
C ARG A 186 7.73 3.52 7.27
N TYR A 187 8.46 4.11 8.23
CA TYR A 187 9.82 4.62 8.01
C TYR A 187 10.91 3.56 8.15
N ARG A 188 10.73 2.55 8.97
CA ARG A 188 11.69 1.43 9.09
C ARG A 188 11.83 0.67 7.79
N HIS A 189 10.76 0.47 7.06
CA HIS A 189 10.80 -0.14 5.74
C HIS A 189 11.55 0.69 4.69
N ARG A 190 11.60 2.02 4.82
CA ARG A 190 12.38 2.90 3.93
C ARG A 190 13.87 2.93 4.22
N ARG A 191 14.30 2.70 5.47
CA ARG A 191 15.72 2.72 5.86
C ARG A 191 16.44 1.40 5.54
N ALA A 192 15.74 0.30 5.52
CA ALA A 192 16.31 -0.98 5.06
C ALA A 192 16.73 -0.91 3.58
N ASP A 193 15.97 -0.17 2.74
CA ASP A 193 16.32 0.07 1.33
C ASP A 193 17.55 0.97 1.13
N ALA A 194 17.99 1.70 2.16
CA ALA A 194 19.10 2.67 2.07
C ALA A 194 20.46 2.10 2.47
N VAL A 195 20.53 0.88 2.99
CA VAL A 195 21.77 0.32 3.57
C VAL A 195 22.41 -0.76 2.70
N ASP A 196 21.75 -1.23 1.64
CA ASP A 196 22.39 -2.19 0.73
C ASP A 196 23.19 -1.44 -0.35
N GLY A 197 24.49 -1.33 -0.11
CA GLY A 197 25.49 -0.67 -0.96
C GLY A 197 25.72 -1.30 -2.34
N ARG A 198 24.73 -1.97 -2.92
CA ARG A 198 24.72 -2.48 -4.29
C ARG A 198 23.67 -1.78 -5.11
N GLY A 199 24.11 -0.75 -5.78
CA GLY A 199 23.56 0.11 -6.80
C GLY A 199 22.36 -0.28 -7.66
N SER A 200 21.29 -0.84 -7.12
CA SER A 200 20.02 -0.94 -7.83
C SER A 200 19.07 0.15 -7.31
N ARG A 201 18.86 1.18 -8.13
CA ARG A 201 17.89 2.26 -7.88
C ARG A 201 16.49 1.66 -7.85
N LEU A 202 16.02 1.28 -6.67
CA LEU A 202 14.61 0.98 -6.45
C LEU A 202 13.81 2.29 -6.55
N ARG A 203 13.07 2.45 -7.64
CA ARG A 203 12.17 3.59 -7.83
C ARG A 203 11.03 3.46 -6.82
N ALA A 204 11.00 4.33 -5.82
CA ALA A 204 9.90 4.47 -4.90
C ALA A 204 8.68 4.98 -5.68
N HIS A 205 7.75 4.10 -5.99
CA HIS A 205 6.41 4.47 -6.43
C HIS A 205 5.51 4.55 -5.20
N GLY A 206 4.78 5.64 -5.09
CA GLY A 206 4.01 6.04 -3.92
C GLY A 206 3.17 4.94 -3.28
N HIS A 207 3.12 4.95 -1.97
CA HIS A 207 2.31 4.14 -1.06
C HIS A 207 2.56 2.61 -0.99
N HIS A 208 3.47 2.05 -1.77
CA HIS A 208 3.80 0.63 -1.73
C HIS A 208 5.25 0.43 -1.30
N ALA A 209 5.49 -0.02 -0.07
CA ALA A 209 6.79 -0.57 0.30
C ALA A 209 6.94 -1.94 -0.38
N ARG A 210 8.02 -2.15 -1.15
CA ARG A 210 8.44 -3.50 -1.49
C ARG A 210 9.01 -4.13 -0.23
N LEU A 211 8.65 -5.37 0.04
CA LEU A 211 9.36 -6.19 1.00
C LEU A 211 10.71 -6.50 0.33
N SER A 212 11.73 -5.68 0.55
CA SER A 212 13.11 -5.99 0.17
C SER A 212 13.81 -6.68 1.32
N ARG A 213 14.81 -7.50 1.02
CA ARG A 213 15.55 -8.29 2.01
C ARG A 213 15.93 -7.42 3.21
N LEU A 214 15.47 -7.83 4.36
CA LEU A 214 15.88 -7.32 5.66
C LEU A 214 17.23 -7.92 6.05
#